data_e79ba7619f7686f4a5ba20dc7875ee0a
#
_entry.id   e79ba7619f7686f4a5ba20dc7875ee0a
#
_cell.length_a   1.000
_cell.length_b   1.000
_cell.length_c   1.000
_cell.angle_alpha   90.00
_cell.angle_beta   90.00
_cell.angle_gamma   90.00
#
_symmetry.space_group_name_H-M   'P 1'
#
loop_
_entity.id
_entity.type
_entity.pdbx_description
1 polymer ?
#
loop_
_entity_poly.entity_id
_entity_poly.type
_entity_poly.pdbx_seq_one_letter_code
_entity_poly.pdbx_strand_id
1 'polypeptide(L)'
;MELSFKEIVEAIDGKILVESDEKNFNDICTDTRKILKGNIFLALKGENFNGNKYAKDALEKGASISIVDEDIENINECKELGTVIKVKDGNEALLSLAKYYRKKLGLKVVGITGSTGKTSTKDVVASFLSGKYKVFKTKGNFNNHIGLPLMILQLDSSYDVAVLELGMSHLGEIHRLAECARPDIALITNIGLSHIENLKTRENIFKAKMEITDFFDENNVLIVNGEDDFLPSIKNKKYKVIKTGYKDEFDFKGKNVVLNEDSTSFTVEYNGEESDFNIPMVGAHNVLNSLLAVAASKELGVTFDEMKEGLKNIEATSMRLEFIKGNGFEIINDCYNASPSSMKAAIDVLKNRKGNRKIAILGTMNELGDEASNSHKAVGSYAKDKVDILITTGDFKEDYKLGFENNDIRIYNTKEEIIEDLKNIIQKDDVVLVKASRGIKFEDITKGLEKIVL
;
A
#
# COMPACT_ATOMS: atom_id res chain seq x y z
N MET A 1 0.72 17.47 -15.35
CA MET A 1 2.17 17.22 -15.60
C MET A 1 2.81 18.45 -16.24
N GLU A 2 3.98 18.91 -15.76
CA GLU A 2 4.64 20.15 -16.22
C GLU A 2 5.87 19.84 -17.11
N LEU A 3 5.63 19.21 -18.26
CA LEU A 3 6.66 18.89 -19.27
C LEU A 3 6.27 19.49 -20.63
N SER A 4 7.27 19.96 -21.37
CA SER A 4 7.10 20.31 -22.79
C SER A 4 7.08 19.05 -23.66
N PHE A 5 6.56 19.17 -24.87
CA PHE A 5 6.55 18.07 -25.86
C PHE A 5 7.95 17.50 -26.12
N LYS A 6 8.94 18.40 -26.26
CA LYS A 6 10.34 18.00 -26.46
C LYS A 6 10.88 17.19 -25.30
N GLU A 7 10.61 17.62 -24.05
CA GLU A 7 11.04 16.89 -22.84
C GLU A 7 10.40 15.50 -22.76
N ILE A 8 9.13 15.36 -23.18
CA ILE A 8 8.46 14.05 -23.20
C ILE A 8 9.17 13.13 -24.21
N VAL A 9 9.40 13.59 -25.45
CA VAL A 9 10.07 12.80 -26.48
C VAL A 9 11.46 12.37 -26.05
N GLU A 10 12.24 13.30 -25.47
CA GLU A 10 13.59 13.01 -24.96
C GLU A 10 13.55 12.03 -23.77
N ALA A 11 12.61 12.19 -22.82
CA ALA A 11 12.52 11.35 -21.61
C ALA A 11 12.22 9.88 -21.94
N ILE A 12 11.45 9.63 -23.02
CA ILE A 12 11.05 8.27 -23.42
C ILE A 12 11.91 7.71 -24.58
N ASP A 13 12.92 8.42 -25.02
CA ASP A 13 13.70 8.07 -26.24
C ASP A 13 12.78 7.75 -27.44
N GLY A 14 11.78 8.62 -27.63
CA GLY A 14 10.67 8.40 -28.56
C GLY A 14 10.98 8.85 -30.00
N LYS A 15 10.54 8.05 -30.96
CA LYS A 15 10.54 8.42 -32.39
C LYS A 15 9.15 8.90 -32.81
N ILE A 16 9.05 10.15 -33.27
CA ILE A 16 7.81 10.68 -33.79
C ILE A 16 7.52 10.00 -35.13
N LEU A 17 6.38 9.30 -35.23
CA LEU A 17 5.92 8.67 -36.47
C LEU A 17 5.00 9.60 -37.27
N VAL A 18 4.12 10.30 -36.55
CA VAL A 18 3.19 11.30 -37.10
C VAL A 18 3.13 12.45 -36.10
N GLU A 19 3.18 13.68 -36.61
CA GLU A 19 3.11 14.89 -35.79
C GLU A 19 1.90 15.73 -36.24
N SER A 20 1.04 16.06 -35.26
CA SER A 20 -0.07 17.01 -35.41
C SER A 20 0.39 18.41 -35.08
N ASP A 21 -0.26 19.42 -35.66
CA ASP A 21 -0.01 20.83 -35.33
C ASP A 21 -0.50 21.22 -33.93
N GLU A 22 -1.50 20.53 -33.41
CA GLU A 22 -2.03 20.76 -32.05
C GLU A 22 -1.15 20.09 -31.00
N LYS A 23 -0.49 20.91 -30.15
CA LYS A 23 0.46 20.45 -29.11
C LYS A 23 -0.05 20.71 -27.69
N ASN A 24 -1.35 20.87 -27.53
CA ASN A 24 -1.95 20.99 -26.20
C ASN A 24 -2.18 19.62 -25.59
N PHE A 25 -1.42 19.26 -24.57
CA PHE A 25 -1.56 18.02 -23.86
C PHE A 25 -1.48 18.26 -22.34
N ASN A 26 -1.95 17.29 -21.56
CA ASN A 26 -2.02 17.37 -20.12
C ASN A 26 -1.50 16.08 -19.45
N ASP A 27 -2.39 15.21 -18.95
CA ASP A 27 -2.04 14.07 -18.11
C ASP A 27 -1.88 12.77 -18.90
N ILE A 28 -1.08 11.84 -18.36
CA ILE A 28 -0.93 10.49 -18.90
C ILE A 28 -2.18 9.66 -18.57
N CYS A 29 -2.67 8.93 -19.57
CA CYS A 29 -3.75 7.96 -19.45
C CYS A 29 -3.35 6.63 -20.10
N THR A 30 -3.56 5.51 -19.41
CA THR A 30 -3.28 4.15 -19.92
C THR A 30 -4.57 3.35 -20.19
N ASP A 31 -5.75 3.96 -20.00
CA ASP A 31 -7.06 3.33 -20.15
C ASP A 31 -7.95 4.17 -21.09
N THR A 32 -8.19 3.69 -22.31
CA THR A 32 -8.97 4.41 -23.33
C THR A 32 -10.42 4.69 -22.95
N ARG A 33 -10.95 4.02 -21.91
CA ARG A 33 -12.28 4.30 -21.34
C ARG A 33 -12.31 5.59 -20.52
N LYS A 34 -11.14 6.09 -20.11
CA LYS A 34 -10.94 7.26 -19.24
C LYS A 34 -10.28 8.44 -19.97
N ILE A 35 -10.07 8.35 -21.26
CA ILE A 35 -9.46 9.42 -22.04
C ILE A 35 -10.29 10.69 -21.92
N LEU A 36 -9.58 11.78 -21.62
CA LEU A 36 -10.08 13.14 -21.65
C LEU A 36 -9.35 13.93 -22.73
N LYS A 37 -9.97 15.03 -23.21
CA LYS A 37 -9.34 15.90 -24.21
C LYS A 37 -7.98 16.40 -23.73
N GLY A 38 -6.97 16.22 -24.57
CA GLY A 38 -5.60 16.61 -24.27
C GLY A 38 -4.76 15.55 -23.57
N ASN A 39 -5.32 14.39 -23.19
CA ASN A 39 -4.51 13.35 -22.58
C ASN A 39 -3.40 12.84 -23.51
N ILE A 40 -2.35 12.34 -22.89
CA ILE A 40 -1.32 11.52 -23.53
C ILE A 40 -1.69 10.07 -23.27
N PHE A 41 -2.15 9.35 -24.27
CA PHE A 41 -2.37 7.92 -24.18
C PHE A 41 -1.05 7.18 -24.28
N LEU A 42 -0.72 6.35 -23.28
CA LEU A 42 0.44 5.47 -23.31
C LEU A 42 -0.05 4.02 -23.36
N ALA A 43 0.22 3.36 -24.48
CA ALA A 43 -0.14 1.98 -24.71
C ALA A 43 0.75 1.07 -23.86
N LEU A 44 0.13 0.31 -22.95
CA LEU A 44 0.80 -0.72 -22.17
C LEU A 44 0.49 -2.09 -22.73
N LYS A 45 1.45 -3.00 -22.66
CA LYS A 45 1.31 -4.39 -23.05
C LYS A 45 1.51 -5.29 -21.84
N GLY A 46 0.58 -6.20 -21.61
CA GLY A 46 0.64 -7.26 -20.61
C GLY A 46 0.39 -8.62 -21.24
N GLU A 47 0.39 -9.68 -20.43
CA GLU A 47 0.22 -11.06 -20.90
C GLU A 47 -1.07 -11.28 -21.71
N ASN A 48 -2.18 -10.66 -21.31
CA ASN A 48 -3.50 -10.84 -21.88
C ASN A 48 -4.08 -9.59 -22.54
N PHE A 49 -3.30 -8.51 -22.63
CA PHE A 49 -3.77 -7.20 -23.11
C PHE A 49 -2.69 -6.50 -23.93
N ASN A 50 -3.08 -5.91 -25.04
CA ASN A 50 -2.21 -5.09 -25.89
C ASN A 50 -2.87 -3.74 -26.15
N GLY A 51 -2.35 -2.69 -25.46
CA GLY A 51 -2.81 -1.32 -25.56
C GLY A 51 -2.58 -0.68 -26.94
N ASN A 52 -1.59 -1.14 -27.71
CA ASN A 52 -1.25 -0.58 -29.03
C ASN A 52 -2.44 -0.60 -29.99
N LYS A 53 -3.29 -1.63 -29.90
CA LYS A 53 -4.50 -1.76 -30.73
C LYS A 53 -5.51 -0.62 -30.56
N TYR A 54 -5.41 0.13 -29.44
CA TYR A 54 -6.32 1.21 -29.11
C TYR A 54 -5.71 2.61 -29.31
N ALA A 55 -4.54 2.71 -29.95
CA ALA A 55 -3.85 3.98 -30.11
C ALA A 55 -4.67 4.99 -30.95
N LYS A 56 -5.27 4.55 -32.06
CA LYS A 56 -6.15 5.37 -32.88
C LYS A 56 -7.44 5.73 -32.15
N ASP A 57 -8.10 4.75 -31.49
CA ASP A 57 -9.31 4.97 -30.66
C ASP A 57 -9.07 6.02 -29.57
N ALA A 58 -7.88 6.01 -28.94
CA ALA A 58 -7.52 7.03 -27.95
C ALA A 58 -7.45 8.44 -28.55
N LEU A 59 -6.86 8.58 -29.74
CA LEU A 59 -6.82 9.88 -30.47
C LEU A 59 -8.21 10.32 -30.85
N GLU A 60 -9.04 9.45 -31.40
CA GLU A 60 -10.44 9.72 -31.76
C GLU A 60 -11.28 10.18 -30.54
N LYS A 61 -10.95 9.69 -29.33
CA LYS A 61 -11.58 10.10 -28.09
C LYS A 61 -11.00 11.39 -27.49
N GLY A 62 -10.02 12.00 -28.14
CA GLY A 62 -9.49 13.31 -27.79
C GLY A 62 -8.11 13.30 -27.11
N ALA A 63 -7.39 12.18 -27.08
CA ALA A 63 -5.99 12.20 -26.73
C ALA A 63 -5.20 13.03 -27.74
N SER A 64 -4.30 13.90 -27.29
CA SER A 64 -3.43 14.69 -28.17
C SER A 64 -2.21 13.91 -28.66
N ILE A 65 -1.77 12.93 -27.86
CA ILE A 65 -0.59 12.11 -28.13
C ILE A 65 -0.93 10.65 -27.84
N SER A 66 -0.51 9.73 -28.73
CA SER A 66 -0.47 8.29 -28.47
C SER A 66 0.98 7.80 -28.49
N ILE A 67 1.43 7.20 -27.39
CA ILE A 67 2.75 6.57 -27.26
C ILE A 67 2.55 5.06 -27.41
N VAL A 68 3.26 4.43 -28.33
CA VAL A 68 3.11 3.02 -28.72
C VAL A 68 4.47 2.32 -28.82
N ASP A 69 4.50 1.00 -28.66
CA ASP A 69 5.72 0.19 -28.86
C ASP A 69 5.60 -0.80 -30.04
N GLU A 70 4.48 -0.81 -30.74
CA GLU A 70 4.25 -1.57 -31.96
C GLU A 70 3.92 -0.64 -33.15
N ASP A 71 3.99 -1.17 -34.36
CA ASP A 71 3.55 -0.45 -35.56
C ASP A 71 2.02 -0.39 -35.58
N ILE A 72 1.50 0.77 -35.99
CA ILE A 72 0.06 1.01 -36.13
C ILE A 72 -0.32 0.92 -37.60
N GLU A 73 -1.35 0.13 -37.90
CA GLU A 73 -1.95 0.10 -39.22
C GLU A 73 -2.56 1.48 -39.57
N ASN A 74 -2.44 1.88 -40.83
CA ASN A 74 -2.99 3.14 -41.33
C ASN A 74 -2.54 4.38 -40.53
N ILE A 75 -1.28 4.42 -40.09
CA ILE A 75 -0.70 5.50 -39.27
C ILE A 75 -1.00 6.91 -39.82
N ASN A 76 -1.07 7.10 -41.17
CA ASN A 76 -1.34 8.38 -41.77
C ASN A 76 -2.73 8.96 -41.43
N GLU A 77 -3.70 8.13 -41.08
CA GLU A 77 -5.02 8.57 -40.65
C GLU A 77 -4.99 9.23 -39.27
N CYS A 78 -3.94 8.95 -38.46
CA CYS A 78 -3.76 9.56 -37.16
C CYS A 78 -3.33 11.04 -37.24
N LYS A 79 -2.82 11.52 -38.38
CA LYS A 79 -2.26 12.88 -38.51
C LYS A 79 -3.25 13.99 -38.16
N GLU A 80 -4.49 13.82 -38.58
CA GLU A 80 -5.58 14.79 -38.31
C GLU A 80 -6.16 14.64 -36.89
N LEU A 81 -5.82 13.55 -36.18
CA LEU A 81 -6.34 13.22 -34.84
C LEU A 81 -5.38 13.61 -33.73
N GLY A 82 -4.07 13.47 -33.94
CA GLY A 82 -3.06 13.76 -32.96
C GLY A 82 -1.67 13.26 -33.31
N THR A 83 -0.74 13.34 -32.36
CA THR A 83 0.65 12.91 -32.54
C THR A 83 0.83 11.45 -32.10
N VAL A 84 1.61 10.69 -32.89
CA VAL A 84 1.98 9.31 -32.55
C VAL A 84 3.49 9.22 -32.36
N ILE A 85 3.90 8.72 -31.20
CA ILE A 85 5.30 8.51 -30.82
C ILE A 85 5.54 7.02 -30.63
N LYS A 86 6.54 6.47 -31.29
CA LYS A 86 6.98 5.08 -31.09
C LYS A 86 8.13 5.01 -30.11
N VAL A 87 8.02 4.10 -29.16
CA VAL A 87 9.07 3.76 -28.18
C VAL A 87 9.47 2.30 -28.35
N LYS A 88 10.53 1.86 -27.65
CA LYS A 88 10.97 0.47 -27.67
C LYS A 88 10.07 -0.43 -26.83
N ASP A 89 9.59 0.06 -25.68
CA ASP A 89 8.73 -0.64 -24.73
C ASP A 89 7.89 0.39 -23.96
N GLY A 90 6.57 0.21 -23.90
CA GLY A 90 5.66 1.14 -23.25
C GLY A 90 5.83 1.20 -21.72
N ASN A 91 6.13 0.08 -21.07
CA ASN A 91 6.35 0.05 -19.62
C ASN A 91 7.65 0.77 -19.24
N GLU A 92 8.74 0.56 -20.01
CA GLU A 92 10.00 1.29 -19.81
C GLU A 92 9.84 2.79 -20.11
N ALA A 93 9.06 3.16 -21.12
CA ALA A 93 8.77 4.56 -21.42
C ALA A 93 8.03 5.25 -20.26
N LEU A 94 7.06 4.57 -19.63
CA LEU A 94 6.34 5.09 -18.49
C LEU A 94 7.29 5.35 -17.28
N LEU A 95 8.17 4.40 -16.98
CA LEU A 95 9.16 4.53 -15.91
C LEU A 95 10.16 5.65 -16.20
N SER A 96 10.67 5.72 -17.45
CA SER A 96 11.63 6.74 -17.88
C SER A 96 11.06 8.14 -17.81
N LEU A 97 9.79 8.32 -18.27
CA LEU A 97 9.09 9.59 -18.20
C LEU A 97 8.89 10.04 -16.74
N ALA A 98 8.44 9.14 -15.86
CA ALA A 98 8.24 9.44 -14.45
C ALA A 98 9.58 9.75 -13.74
N LYS A 99 10.65 9.02 -14.03
CA LYS A 99 12.01 9.27 -13.52
C LYS A 99 12.51 10.67 -13.94
N TYR A 100 12.34 11.02 -15.22
CA TYR A 100 12.70 12.34 -15.72
C TYR A 100 11.91 13.44 -15.01
N TYR A 101 10.59 13.27 -14.91
CA TYR A 101 9.69 14.23 -14.29
C TYR A 101 9.98 14.39 -12.79
N ARG A 102 10.20 13.29 -12.04
CA ARG A 102 10.61 13.29 -10.64
C ARG A 102 11.87 14.13 -10.43
N LYS A 103 12.88 13.94 -11.30
CA LYS A 103 14.14 14.68 -11.24
C LYS A 103 13.90 16.18 -11.49
N LYS A 104 13.04 16.54 -12.45
CA LYS A 104 12.72 17.94 -12.77
C LYS A 104 12.02 18.65 -11.61
N LEU A 105 11.07 17.99 -10.92
CA LEU A 105 10.34 18.58 -9.80
C LEU A 105 11.23 18.88 -8.59
N GLY A 106 12.24 18.07 -8.32
CA GLY A 106 13.20 18.29 -7.24
C GLY A 106 12.64 18.21 -5.81
N LEU A 107 11.35 17.86 -5.63
CA LEU A 107 10.70 17.76 -4.31
C LEU A 107 11.26 16.60 -3.47
N LYS A 108 11.05 16.61 -2.17
CA LYS A 108 11.45 15.52 -1.28
C LYS A 108 10.55 14.30 -1.42
N VAL A 109 11.13 13.09 -1.39
CA VAL A 109 10.40 11.83 -1.45
C VAL A 109 10.67 10.96 -0.24
N VAL A 110 9.60 10.53 0.42
CA VAL A 110 9.61 9.48 1.44
C VAL A 110 9.10 8.19 0.79
N GLY A 111 9.97 7.20 0.61
CA GLY A 111 9.65 5.88 0.07
C GLY A 111 9.32 4.89 1.19
N ILE A 112 8.27 4.09 1.03
CA ILE A 112 7.83 3.14 2.07
C ILE A 112 7.68 1.76 1.47
N THR A 113 8.37 0.77 2.08
CA THR A 113 8.17 -0.65 1.78
C THR A 113 8.02 -1.48 3.05
N GLY A 114 7.73 -2.75 2.90
CA GLY A 114 7.56 -3.70 4.00
C GLY A 114 6.57 -4.81 3.64
N SER A 115 6.53 -5.86 4.43
CA SER A 115 5.58 -6.96 4.21
C SER A 115 4.16 -6.55 4.55
N THR A 116 3.97 -5.85 5.68
CA THR A 116 2.69 -5.30 6.14
C THR A 116 2.87 -3.87 6.63
N GLY A 117 1.76 -3.14 6.81
CA GLY A 117 1.79 -1.80 7.41
C GLY A 117 2.17 -0.64 6.47
N LYS A 118 2.58 -0.89 5.22
CA LYS A 118 2.98 0.17 4.26
C LYS A 118 1.95 1.30 4.16
N THR A 119 0.70 0.95 3.87
CA THR A 119 -0.36 1.95 3.66
C THR A 119 -0.67 2.72 4.93
N SER A 120 -0.78 2.04 6.08
CA SER A 120 -1.00 2.71 7.38
C SER A 120 0.16 3.64 7.72
N THR A 121 1.42 3.20 7.51
CA THR A 121 2.60 4.05 7.71
C THR A 121 2.58 5.25 6.76
N LYS A 122 2.24 5.05 5.48
CA LYS A 122 2.09 6.14 4.50
C LYS A 122 1.05 7.18 4.96
N ASP A 123 -0.09 6.73 5.46
CA ASP A 123 -1.16 7.64 5.91
C ASP A 123 -0.72 8.45 7.13
N VAL A 124 -0.02 7.83 8.09
CA VAL A 124 0.53 8.53 9.26
C VAL A 124 1.65 9.50 8.86
N VAL A 125 2.60 9.08 7.99
CA VAL A 125 3.68 9.95 7.49
C VAL A 125 3.10 11.15 6.78
N ALA A 126 2.16 10.95 5.86
CA ALA A 126 1.52 12.04 5.12
C ALA A 126 0.77 13.00 6.04
N SER A 127 0.09 12.47 7.04
CA SER A 127 -0.62 13.25 8.06
C SER A 127 0.36 14.10 8.89
N PHE A 128 1.41 13.51 9.45
CA PHE A 128 2.40 14.25 10.24
C PHE A 128 3.09 15.35 9.43
N LEU A 129 3.47 15.05 8.18
CA LEU A 129 4.10 16.03 7.30
C LEU A 129 3.15 17.16 6.90
N SER A 130 1.83 16.91 6.84
CA SER A 130 0.83 17.92 6.43
C SER A 130 0.68 19.06 7.43
N GLY A 131 1.21 18.95 8.64
CA GLY A 131 1.29 20.06 9.59
C GLY A 131 2.26 21.16 9.17
N LYS A 132 3.15 20.89 8.20
CA LYS A 132 4.14 21.85 7.71
C LYS A 132 4.21 21.96 6.19
N TYR A 133 3.92 20.87 5.45
CA TYR A 133 4.14 20.74 4.02
C TYR A 133 2.86 20.44 3.28
N LYS A 134 2.80 20.81 2.00
CA LYS A 134 1.80 20.28 1.07
C LYS A 134 2.27 18.90 0.59
N VAL A 135 1.56 17.87 1.02
CA VAL A 135 1.98 16.47 0.85
C VAL A 135 1.16 15.77 -0.23
N PHE A 136 1.84 15.11 -1.15
CA PHE A 136 1.26 14.13 -2.04
C PHE A 136 1.46 12.72 -1.47
N LYS A 137 0.47 11.83 -1.56
CA LYS A 137 0.62 10.42 -1.14
C LYS A 137 0.09 9.45 -2.18
N THR A 138 0.68 8.25 -2.24
CA THR A 138 0.17 7.16 -3.08
C THR A 138 -1.31 6.90 -2.80
N LYS A 139 -2.12 6.84 -3.85
CA LYS A 139 -3.55 6.51 -3.79
C LYS A 139 -3.78 5.02 -4.08
N GLY A 140 -4.72 4.40 -3.37
CA GLY A 140 -5.07 3.00 -3.58
C GLY A 140 -3.86 2.05 -3.49
N ASN A 141 -3.68 1.20 -4.50
CA ASN A 141 -2.56 0.26 -4.64
C ASN A 141 -1.60 0.62 -5.78
N PHE A 142 -1.49 1.88 -6.14
CA PHE A 142 -0.58 2.36 -7.19
C PHE A 142 0.89 2.36 -6.70
N ASN A 143 1.41 1.16 -6.37
CA ASN A 143 2.71 0.95 -5.75
C ASN A 143 3.64 -0.01 -6.52
N ASN A 144 3.25 -0.39 -7.75
CA ASN A 144 4.02 -1.26 -8.64
C ASN A 144 4.61 -0.48 -9.84
N HIS A 145 5.25 -1.19 -10.79
CA HIS A 145 5.91 -0.63 -11.96
C HIS A 145 5.00 0.15 -12.95
N ILE A 146 3.69 0.09 -12.78
CA ILE A 146 2.71 0.91 -13.51
C ILE A 146 2.16 2.01 -12.61
N GLY A 147 1.74 1.63 -11.40
CA GLY A 147 1.05 2.53 -10.49
C GLY A 147 1.94 3.65 -9.95
N LEU A 148 3.14 3.33 -9.47
CA LEU A 148 4.04 4.34 -8.91
C LEU A 148 4.45 5.41 -9.94
N PRO A 149 4.85 5.06 -11.18
CA PRO A 149 5.10 6.08 -12.20
C PRO A 149 3.89 6.98 -12.47
N LEU A 150 2.68 6.41 -12.57
CA LEU A 150 1.46 7.19 -12.74
C LEU A 150 1.19 8.14 -11.57
N MET A 151 1.53 7.75 -10.33
CA MET A 151 1.45 8.66 -9.17
C MET A 151 2.45 9.82 -9.29
N ILE A 152 3.70 9.53 -9.68
CA ILE A 152 4.73 10.56 -9.89
C ILE A 152 4.30 11.56 -10.96
N LEU A 153 3.71 11.10 -12.06
CA LEU A 153 3.26 11.96 -13.16
C LEU A 153 2.03 12.82 -12.81
N GLN A 154 1.35 12.55 -11.68
CA GLN A 154 0.29 13.41 -11.13
C GLN A 154 0.80 14.54 -10.22
N LEU A 155 2.09 14.51 -9.86
CA LEU A 155 2.71 15.59 -9.10
C LEU A 155 2.75 16.89 -9.91
N ASP A 156 2.80 18.01 -9.20
CA ASP A 156 3.09 19.34 -9.76
C ASP A 156 3.99 20.13 -8.80
N SER A 157 4.42 21.31 -9.22
CA SER A 157 5.32 22.19 -8.47
C SER A 157 4.71 22.75 -7.17
N SER A 158 3.43 22.49 -6.89
CA SER A 158 2.77 22.94 -5.67
C SER A 158 3.02 22.02 -4.47
N TYR A 159 3.50 20.79 -4.69
CA TYR A 159 3.81 19.84 -3.61
C TYR A 159 5.23 20.04 -3.10
N ASP A 160 5.40 19.96 -1.78
CA ASP A 160 6.70 20.03 -1.11
C ASP A 160 7.32 18.63 -0.93
N VAL A 161 6.47 17.65 -0.61
CA VAL A 161 6.87 16.26 -0.30
C VAL A 161 5.94 15.25 -0.94
N ALA A 162 6.51 14.15 -1.47
CA ALA A 162 5.74 12.99 -1.90
C ALA A 162 6.01 11.77 -0.99
N VAL A 163 4.94 11.11 -0.52
CA VAL A 163 5.00 9.87 0.26
C VAL A 163 4.54 8.72 -0.62
N LEU A 164 5.49 7.87 -1.05
CA LEU A 164 5.28 6.86 -2.07
C LEU A 164 5.45 5.44 -1.51
N GLU A 165 4.46 4.58 -1.76
CA GLU A 165 4.58 3.15 -1.49
C GLU A 165 5.34 2.45 -2.61
N LEU A 166 6.31 1.58 -2.24
CA LEU A 166 7.03 0.70 -3.15
C LEU A 166 6.67 -0.75 -2.80
N GLY A 167 5.82 -1.35 -3.64
CA GLY A 167 5.39 -2.74 -3.54
C GLY A 167 6.23 -3.65 -4.43
N MET A 168 6.26 -4.96 -4.09
CA MET A 168 6.96 -5.95 -4.91
C MET A 168 6.36 -7.33 -4.74
N SER A 169 6.57 -8.19 -5.73
CA SER A 169 6.34 -9.63 -5.69
C SER A 169 7.63 -10.42 -5.99
N HIS A 170 8.62 -9.80 -6.65
CA HIS A 170 9.89 -10.42 -7.06
C HIS A 170 11.09 -9.52 -6.72
N LEU A 171 12.28 -10.13 -6.71
CA LEU A 171 13.56 -9.40 -6.67
C LEU A 171 13.71 -8.49 -7.90
N GLY A 172 14.34 -7.33 -7.72
CA GLY A 172 14.56 -6.32 -8.77
C GLY A 172 13.39 -5.36 -8.98
N GLU A 173 12.20 -5.64 -8.45
CA GLU A 173 11.06 -4.75 -8.64
C GLU A 173 11.21 -3.46 -7.82
N ILE A 174 11.59 -3.55 -6.55
CA ILE A 174 11.82 -2.35 -5.72
C ILE A 174 13.02 -1.56 -6.24
N HIS A 175 14.06 -2.21 -6.77
CA HIS A 175 15.16 -1.53 -7.45
C HIS A 175 14.66 -0.57 -8.54
N ARG A 176 13.83 -1.07 -9.46
CA ARG A 176 13.24 -0.26 -10.55
C ARG A 176 12.35 0.88 -10.02
N LEU A 177 11.54 0.60 -8.99
CA LEU A 177 10.71 1.61 -8.36
C LEU A 177 11.55 2.68 -7.65
N ALA A 178 12.62 2.28 -6.95
CA ALA A 178 13.55 3.18 -6.27
C ALA A 178 14.34 4.02 -7.29
N GLU A 179 14.70 3.45 -8.44
CA GLU A 179 15.32 4.21 -9.53
C GLU A 179 14.39 5.31 -10.05
N CYS A 180 13.09 5.02 -10.16
CA CYS A 180 12.09 5.96 -10.61
C CYS A 180 11.79 7.03 -9.54
N ALA A 181 11.51 6.62 -8.30
CA ALA A 181 11.09 7.50 -7.21
C ALA A 181 12.24 8.30 -6.58
N ARG A 182 13.47 7.73 -6.55
CA ARG A 182 14.65 8.32 -5.89
C ARG A 182 14.31 8.85 -4.48
N PRO A 183 13.96 7.97 -3.53
CA PRO A 183 13.60 8.42 -2.19
C PRO A 183 14.79 9.15 -1.50
N ASP A 184 14.50 10.26 -0.85
CA ASP A 184 15.45 10.93 0.07
C ASP A 184 15.48 10.19 1.40
N ILE A 185 14.31 9.71 1.85
CA ILE A 185 14.12 8.92 3.06
C ILE A 185 13.38 7.64 2.69
N ALA A 186 13.86 6.48 3.16
CA ALA A 186 13.17 5.21 3.01
C ALA A 186 12.76 4.61 4.35
N LEU A 187 11.57 4.03 4.40
CA LEU A 187 11.04 3.33 5.55
C LEU A 187 10.82 1.85 5.21
N ILE A 188 11.28 0.95 6.08
CA ILE A 188 10.96 -0.48 6.01
C ILE A 188 10.19 -0.87 7.27
N THR A 189 8.92 -1.25 7.10
CA THR A 189 8.03 -1.53 8.23
C THR A 189 8.33 -2.86 8.91
N ASN A 190 8.49 -3.93 8.14
CA ASN A 190 8.83 -5.27 8.65
C ASN A 190 9.17 -6.26 7.51
N ILE A 191 9.77 -7.40 7.89
CA ILE A 191 10.11 -8.52 7.03
C ILE A 191 9.29 -9.74 7.44
N GLY A 192 8.06 -9.84 6.92
CA GLY A 192 7.15 -10.97 7.15
C GLY A 192 7.17 -12.00 6.02
N LEU A 193 6.08 -12.76 5.89
CA LEU A 193 5.93 -13.83 4.91
C LEU A 193 5.21 -13.40 3.60
N SER A 194 4.82 -12.12 3.45
CA SER A 194 4.18 -11.66 2.21
C SER A 194 5.10 -11.90 1.02
N HIS A 195 4.55 -12.48 -0.06
CA HIS A 195 5.25 -12.83 -1.31
C HIS A 195 6.30 -13.93 -1.16
N ILE A 196 6.26 -14.75 -0.09
CA ILE A 196 7.22 -15.83 0.13
C ILE A 196 7.10 -16.93 -0.92
N GLU A 197 5.92 -17.09 -1.53
CA GLU A 197 5.73 -17.99 -2.66
C GLU A 197 6.72 -17.74 -3.80
N ASN A 198 6.97 -16.47 -4.12
CA ASN A 198 7.88 -16.05 -5.19
C ASN A 198 9.34 -15.96 -4.70
N LEU A 199 9.54 -15.39 -3.52
CA LEU A 199 10.86 -15.08 -2.97
C LEU A 199 11.49 -16.25 -2.19
N LYS A 200 10.71 -17.27 -1.82
CA LYS A 200 11.10 -18.54 -1.18
C LYS A 200 11.57 -18.43 0.26
N THR A 201 12.28 -17.36 0.64
CA THR A 201 12.81 -17.20 2.02
C THR A 201 12.62 -15.77 2.52
N ARG A 202 12.59 -15.59 3.85
CA ARG A 202 12.54 -14.25 4.47
C ARG A 202 13.82 -13.44 4.19
N GLU A 203 14.95 -14.09 4.03
CA GLU A 203 16.21 -13.47 3.61
C GLU A 203 16.10 -12.83 2.22
N ASN A 204 15.44 -13.49 1.28
CA ASN A 204 15.18 -12.93 -0.04
C ASN A 204 14.15 -11.79 0.03
N ILE A 205 13.13 -11.89 0.89
CA ILE A 205 12.19 -10.80 1.14
C ILE A 205 12.94 -9.58 1.71
N PHE A 206 13.85 -9.80 2.66
CA PHE A 206 14.71 -8.77 3.20
C PHE A 206 15.58 -8.12 2.11
N LYS A 207 16.28 -8.94 1.29
CA LYS A 207 17.09 -8.44 0.17
C LYS A 207 16.26 -7.59 -0.80
N ALA A 208 15.09 -8.08 -1.22
CA ALA A 208 14.21 -7.36 -2.12
C ALA A 208 13.75 -6.01 -1.54
N LYS A 209 13.43 -5.94 -0.25
CA LYS A 209 13.03 -4.68 0.39
C LYS A 209 14.18 -3.72 0.57
N MET A 210 15.40 -4.21 0.76
CA MET A 210 16.62 -3.39 0.83
C MET A 210 16.96 -2.71 -0.50
N GLU A 211 16.46 -3.19 -1.65
CA GLU A 211 16.62 -2.53 -2.95
C GLU A 211 16.11 -1.08 -2.95
N ILE A 212 15.26 -0.70 -1.99
CA ILE A 212 14.81 0.70 -1.83
C ILE A 212 15.97 1.66 -1.59
N THR A 213 17.12 1.16 -1.12
CA THR A 213 18.32 1.93 -0.82
C THR A 213 19.40 1.83 -1.91
N ASP A 214 19.17 1.18 -3.04
CA ASP A 214 20.20 0.92 -4.06
C ASP A 214 20.82 2.20 -4.64
N PHE A 215 20.08 3.30 -4.59
CA PHE A 215 20.50 4.61 -5.09
C PHE A 215 20.82 5.61 -3.98
N PHE A 216 21.02 5.15 -2.74
CA PHE A 216 21.33 6.02 -1.59
C PHE A 216 22.80 6.44 -1.57
N ASP A 217 23.03 7.66 -1.11
CA ASP A 217 24.32 8.24 -0.77
C ASP A 217 24.31 8.81 0.66
N GLU A 218 25.30 9.61 1.04
CA GLU A 218 25.46 10.18 2.38
C GLU A 218 24.33 11.13 2.80
N ASN A 219 23.53 11.61 1.86
CA ASN A 219 22.42 12.55 2.12
C ASN A 219 21.10 11.83 2.39
N ASN A 220 21.04 10.51 2.20
CA ASN A 220 19.83 9.71 2.35
C ASN A 220 19.72 9.09 3.73
N VAL A 221 18.49 8.79 4.13
CA VAL A 221 18.17 8.19 5.43
C VAL A 221 17.33 6.94 5.26
N LEU A 222 17.77 5.84 5.85
CA LEU A 222 16.98 4.63 6.01
C LEU A 222 16.43 4.56 7.44
N ILE A 223 15.11 4.44 7.58
CA ILE A 223 14.42 4.29 8.86
C ILE A 223 13.79 2.91 8.94
N VAL A 224 14.06 2.17 10.01
CA VAL A 224 13.63 0.78 10.15
C VAL A 224 12.99 0.49 11.50
N ASN A 225 12.05 -0.43 11.50
CA ASN A 225 11.47 -0.98 12.71
C ASN A 225 12.49 -1.85 13.45
N GLY A 226 12.94 -1.42 14.61
CA GLY A 226 13.92 -2.11 15.44
C GLY A 226 13.38 -3.37 16.14
N GLU A 227 12.06 -3.57 16.18
CA GLU A 227 11.45 -4.77 16.76
C GLU A 227 11.32 -5.93 15.75
N ASP A 228 11.75 -5.73 14.50
CA ASP A 228 11.81 -6.79 13.48
C ASP A 228 13.03 -7.69 13.67
N ASP A 229 12.96 -8.94 13.21
CA ASP A 229 14.06 -9.92 13.38
C ASP A 229 15.28 -9.61 12.50
N PHE A 230 15.07 -9.00 11.33
CA PHE A 230 16.12 -8.74 10.33
C PHE A 230 16.64 -7.31 10.37
N LEU A 231 15.74 -6.35 10.52
CA LEU A 231 16.04 -4.92 10.35
C LEU A 231 17.02 -4.35 11.39
N PRO A 232 17.03 -4.77 12.67
CA PRO A 232 18.00 -4.27 13.65
C PRO A 232 19.46 -4.56 13.28
N SER A 233 19.70 -5.62 12.48
CA SER A 233 21.04 -6.02 12.06
C SER A 233 21.69 -5.08 11.03
N ILE A 234 20.89 -4.19 10.41
CA ILE A 234 21.36 -3.29 9.35
C ILE A 234 22.41 -2.33 9.93
N LYS A 235 23.61 -2.37 9.33
CA LYS A 235 24.72 -1.43 9.57
C LYS A 235 25.18 -0.91 8.23
N ASN A 236 25.18 0.40 8.07
CA ASN A 236 25.66 1.03 6.85
C ASN A 236 26.53 2.24 7.18
N LYS A 237 27.58 2.50 6.39
CA LYS A 237 28.47 3.66 6.52
C LYS A 237 28.27 4.67 5.40
N LYS A 238 27.46 4.31 4.38
CA LYS A 238 27.26 5.15 3.20
C LYS A 238 26.09 6.13 3.40
N TYR A 239 25.09 5.75 4.19
CA TYR A 239 23.93 6.57 4.50
C TYR A 239 23.55 6.41 5.96
N LYS A 240 22.73 7.34 6.47
CA LYS A 240 22.22 7.31 7.85
C LYS A 240 21.19 6.20 8.02
N VAL A 241 21.30 5.44 9.12
CA VAL A 241 20.29 4.43 9.52
C VAL A 241 19.71 4.81 10.86
N ILE A 242 18.39 4.93 10.94
CA ILE A 242 17.63 5.23 12.15
C ILE A 242 16.80 4.01 12.53
N LYS A 243 16.81 3.63 13.80
CA LYS A 243 16.04 2.51 14.34
C LYS A 243 14.98 3.01 15.30
N THR A 244 13.75 2.51 15.15
CA THR A 244 12.62 2.88 16.00
C THR A 244 12.03 1.67 16.70
N GLY A 245 11.53 1.80 17.90
CA GLY A 245 10.92 0.69 18.65
C GLY A 245 10.72 1.02 20.11
N TYR A 246 10.72 -0.01 20.98
CA TYR A 246 10.47 0.16 22.40
C TYR A 246 11.73 0.10 23.27
N LYS A 247 12.87 -0.36 22.71
CA LYS A 247 14.11 -0.55 23.47
C LYS A 247 14.89 0.75 23.59
N ASP A 248 15.64 0.88 24.70
CA ASP A 248 16.44 2.06 25.01
C ASP A 248 17.58 2.33 24.01
N GLU A 249 18.01 1.31 23.29
CA GLU A 249 19.07 1.41 22.27
C GLU A 249 18.62 2.04 20.95
N PHE A 250 17.31 2.28 20.76
CA PHE A 250 16.76 2.84 19.52
C PHE A 250 16.71 4.37 19.56
N ASP A 251 16.84 4.98 18.38
CA ASP A 251 16.87 6.44 18.22
C ASP A 251 15.52 7.08 18.60
N PHE A 252 14.41 6.44 18.21
CA PHE A 252 13.04 6.86 18.56
C PHE A 252 12.37 5.75 19.37
N LYS A 253 11.93 6.08 20.57
CA LYS A 253 11.33 5.11 21.49
C LYS A 253 9.86 5.38 21.75
N GLY A 254 9.06 4.32 21.68
CA GLY A 254 7.66 4.33 22.08
C GLY A 254 7.52 3.90 23.54
N LYS A 255 6.71 4.61 24.31
CA LYS A 255 6.43 4.33 25.72
C LYS A 255 4.94 4.50 26.01
N ASN A 256 4.50 4.05 27.17
CA ASN A 256 3.15 4.31 27.72
C ASN A 256 2.02 4.00 26.74
N VAL A 257 2.12 2.85 26.04
CA VAL A 257 1.13 2.47 25.02
C VAL A 257 -0.20 2.11 25.66
N VAL A 258 -1.26 2.80 25.28
CA VAL A 258 -2.64 2.56 25.72
C VAL A 258 -3.52 2.31 24.50
N LEU A 259 -4.11 1.12 24.43
CA LEU A 259 -5.07 0.76 23.39
C LEU A 259 -6.47 1.20 23.82
N ASN A 260 -6.97 2.28 23.25
CA ASN A 260 -8.33 2.77 23.45
C ASN A 260 -9.30 2.08 22.48
N GLU A 261 -10.59 2.36 22.61
CA GLU A 261 -11.62 1.77 21.77
C GLU A 261 -11.44 2.14 20.29
N ASP A 262 -11.22 3.42 19.97
CA ASP A 262 -11.11 3.92 18.60
C ASP A 262 -9.77 4.59 18.29
N SER A 263 -8.79 4.48 19.19
CA SER A 263 -7.49 5.12 19.05
C SER A 263 -6.40 4.36 19.79
N THR A 264 -5.16 4.73 19.54
CA THR A 264 -4.00 4.27 20.31
C THR A 264 -3.21 5.46 20.80
N SER A 265 -3.01 5.57 22.11
CA SER A 265 -2.18 6.60 22.74
C SER A 265 -0.81 6.05 23.07
N PHE A 266 0.23 6.84 22.93
CA PHE A 266 1.61 6.48 23.27
C PHE A 266 2.46 7.74 23.42
N THR A 267 3.58 7.62 24.14
CA THR A 267 4.61 8.66 24.27
C THR A 267 5.77 8.32 23.35
N VAL A 268 6.28 9.30 22.61
CA VAL A 268 7.54 9.19 21.85
C VAL A 268 8.65 9.89 22.61
N GLU A 269 9.78 9.20 22.78
CA GLU A 269 11.04 9.79 23.26
C GLU A 269 12.06 9.88 22.13
N TYR A 270 12.66 11.06 21.93
CA TYR A 270 13.72 11.32 20.98
C TYR A 270 14.65 12.42 21.49
N ASN A 271 15.96 12.15 21.59
CA ASN A 271 16.99 13.11 22.05
C ASN A 271 16.68 13.76 23.40
N GLY A 272 16.04 13.03 24.33
CA GLY A 272 15.64 13.54 25.63
C GLY A 272 14.35 14.37 25.65
N GLU A 273 13.72 14.61 24.51
CA GLU A 273 12.37 15.18 24.43
C GLU A 273 11.32 14.06 24.45
N GLU A 274 10.23 14.29 25.17
CA GLU A 274 9.06 13.40 25.18
C GLU A 274 7.84 14.12 24.61
N SER A 275 7.02 13.40 23.86
CA SER A 275 5.76 13.93 23.32
C SER A 275 4.70 12.85 23.23
N ASP A 276 3.50 13.16 23.73
CA ASP A 276 2.36 12.26 23.68
C ASP A 276 1.61 12.39 22.35
N PHE A 277 1.22 11.24 21.82
CA PHE A 277 0.41 11.12 20.61
C PHE A 277 -0.83 10.27 20.90
N ASN A 278 -1.93 10.63 20.25
CA ASN A 278 -3.15 9.82 20.19
C ASN A 278 -3.57 9.69 18.72
N ILE A 279 -3.29 8.55 18.12
CA ILE A 279 -3.65 8.29 16.71
C ILE A 279 -5.02 7.63 16.63
N PRO A 280 -5.91 8.03 15.69
CA PRO A 280 -7.22 7.40 15.48
C PRO A 280 -7.10 6.08 14.70
N MET A 281 -6.22 5.21 15.17
CA MET A 281 -5.96 3.88 14.62
C MET A 281 -5.73 2.92 15.77
N VAL A 282 -6.45 1.79 15.77
CA VAL A 282 -6.42 0.81 16.85
C VAL A 282 -5.34 -0.24 16.61
N GLY A 283 -4.60 -0.61 17.66
CA GLY A 283 -3.66 -1.72 17.67
C GLY A 283 -2.21 -1.31 17.87
N ALA A 284 -1.49 -2.09 18.68
CA ALA A 284 -0.09 -1.83 19.05
C ALA A 284 0.87 -1.75 17.86
N HIS A 285 0.59 -2.46 16.76
CA HIS A 285 1.37 -2.39 15.52
C HIS A 285 1.37 -0.99 14.89
N ASN A 286 0.31 -0.20 15.12
CA ASN A 286 0.25 1.18 14.64
C ASN A 286 1.16 2.13 15.43
N VAL A 287 1.56 1.79 16.66
CA VAL A 287 2.60 2.53 17.37
C VAL A 287 3.94 2.41 16.63
N LEU A 288 4.34 1.18 16.25
CA LEU A 288 5.58 0.95 15.48
C LEU A 288 5.55 1.67 14.13
N ASN A 289 4.41 1.61 13.41
CA ASN A 289 4.23 2.36 12.16
C ASN A 289 4.36 3.87 12.39
N SER A 290 3.82 4.38 13.50
CA SER A 290 3.88 5.81 13.84
C SER A 290 5.27 6.26 14.28
N LEU A 291 6.05 5.41 14.94
CA LEU A 291 7.45 5.72 15.29
C LEU A 291 8.30 5.91 14.03
N LEU A 292 8.10 5.07 12.99
CA LEU A 292 8.72 5.27 11.68
C LEU A 292 8.32 6.62 11.07
N ALA A 293 7.03 6.97 11.17
CA ALA A 293 6.50 8.23 10.64
C ALA A 293 7.03 9.46 11.40
N VAL A 294 7.14 9.38 12.73
CA VAL A 294 7.75 10.44 13.56
C VAL A 294 9.20 10.65 13.14
N ALA A 295 9.98 9.57 13.01
CA ALA A 295 11.38 9.64 12.62
C ALA A 295 11.54 10.30 11.23
N ALA A 296 10.73 9.90 10.23
CA ALA A 296 10.75 10.51 8.90
C ALA A 296 10.38 12.00 8.94
N SER A 297 9.40 12.37 9.76
CA SER A 297 8.96 13.76 9.91
C SER A 297 10.01 14.63 10.59
N LYS A 298 10.70 14.10 11.62
CA LYS A 298 11.83 14.80 12.28
C LYS A 298 12.99 15.03 11.32
N GLU A 299 13.32 14.06 10.46
CA GLU A 299 14.36 14.20 9.43
C GLU A 299 14.03 15.28 8.39
N LEU A 300 12.75 15.56 8.17
CA LEU A 300 12.27 16.67 7.34
C LEU A 300 12.03 17.97 8.14
N GLY A 301 12.47 18.01 9.41
CA GLY A 301 12.39 19.21 10.24
C GLY A 301 10.98 19.58 10.71
N VAL A 302 10.07 18.59 10.81
CA VAL A 302 8.74 18.79 11.40
C VAL A 302 8.81 18.64 12.91
N THR A 303 8.24 19.56 13.66
CA THR A 303 8.17 19.52 15.13
C THR A 303 7.06 18.58 15.60
N PHE A 304 7.10 18.15 16.87
CA PHE A 304 6.03 17.32 17.44
C PHE A 304 4.67 18.03 17.39
N ASP A 305 4.64 19.35 17.62
CA ASP A 305 3.39 20.12 17.59
C ASP A 305 2.82 20.22 16.17
N GLU A 306 3.66 20.44 15.15
CA GLU A 306 3.24 20.38 13.73
C GLU A 306 2.71 19.00 13.37
N MET A 307 3.34 17.90 13.84
CA MET A 307 2.82 16.53 13.62
C MET A 307 1.44 16.35 14.23
N LYS A 308 1.20 16.85 15.45
CA LYS A 308 -0.12 16.80 16.11
C LYS A 308 -1.17 17.59 15.36
N GLU A 309 -0.82 18.75 14.80
CA GLU A 309 -1.73 19.51 13.93
C GLU A 309 -2.06 18.73 12.63
N GLY A 310 -1.05 18.18 11.98
CA GLY A 310 -1.25 17.35 10.79
C GLY A 310 -2.12 16.12 11.06
N LEU A 311 -1.99 15.51 12.24
CA LEU A 311 -2.75 14.32 12.63
C LEU A 311 -4.27 14.53 12.64
N LYS A 312 -4.73 15.77 12.83
CA LYS A 312 -6.17 16.10 12.76
C LYS A 312 -6.78 15.83 11.39
N ASN A 313 -5.95 15.77 10.35
CA ASN A 313 -6.37 15.56 8.96
C ASN A 313 -6.07 14.13 8.47
N ILE A 314 -5.84 13.16 9.38
CA ILE A 314 -5.55 11.80 8.96
C ILE A 314 -6.78 11.16 8.28
N GLU A 315 -6.57 10.68 7.08
CA GLU A 315 -7.53 9.89 6.33
C GLU A 315 -7.07 8.44 6.33
N ALA A 316 -7.74 7.60 7.13
CA ALA A 316 -7.45 6.17 7.14
C ALA A 316 -7.92 5.53 5.83
N THR A 317 -7.11 4.64 5.28
CA THR A 317 -7.49 3.85 4.10
C THR A 317 -8.57 2.84 4.49
N SER A 318 -9.67 2.78 3.73
CA SER A 318 -10.78 1.84 3.96
C SER A 318 -10.33 0.37 3.89
N MET A 319 -11.13 -0.53 4.47
CA MET A 319 -10.85 -1.97 4.58
C MET A 319 -9.55 -2.32 5.31
N ARG A 320 -9.08 -1.43 6.22
CA ARG A 320 -7.93 -1.66 7.09
C ARG A 320 -8.29 -1.37 8.53
N LEU A 321 -8.77 -2.39 9.24
CA LEU A 321 -9.38 -2.27 10.57
C LEU A 321 -10.43 -1.16 10.60
N GLU A 322 -11.28 -1.09 9.59
CA GLU A 322 -12.36 -0.13 9.47
C GLU A 322 -13.53 -0.59 10.34
N PHE A 323 -13.95 0.26 11.28
CA PHE A 323 -15.06 -0.04 12.19
C PHE A 323 -16.38 0.44 11.60
N ILE A 324 -17.30 -0.49 11.38
CA ILE A 324 -18.62 -0.24 10.80
C ILE A 324 -19.68 -0.62 11.85
N LYS A 325 -20.58 0.31 12.15
CA LYS A 325 -21.73 0.02 13.03
C LYS A 325 -22.78 -0.72 12.24
N GLY A 326 -23.00 -1.97 12.59
CA GLY A 326 -24.14 -2.75 12.15
C GLY A 326 -25.40 -2.43 12.98
N ASN A 327 -26.49 -3.15 12.70
CA ASN A 327 -27.76 -2.98 13.38
C ASN A 327 -27.78 -3.79 14.69
N GLY A 328 -27.17 -3.23 15.74
CA GLY A 328 -27.05 -3.86 17.04
C GLY A 328 -25.78 -4.70 17.25
N PHE A 329 -24.80 -4.65 16.35
CA PHE A 329 -23.50 -5.30 16.44
C PHE A 329 -22.43 -4.45 15.75
N GLU A 330 -21.15 -4.82 15.87
CA GLU A 330 -20.04 -4.09 15.24
C GLU A 330 -19.30 -4.97 14.25
N ILE A 331 -18.85 -4.37 13.13
CA ILE A 331 -18.04 -5.03 12.09
C ILE A 331 -16.66 -4.40 12.07
N ILE A 332 -15.62 -5.23 12.04
CA ILE A 332 -14.24 -4.85 11.78
C ILE A 332 -13.92 -5.32 10.35
N ASN A 333 -13.95 -4.39 9.40
CA ASN A 333 -13.61 -4.65 8.01
C ASN A 333 -12.10 -4.51 7.79
N ASP A 334 -11.41 -5.64 7.59
CA ASP A 334 -9.98 -5.67 7.30
C ASP A 334 -9.68 -6.53 6.04
N CYS A 335 -10.53 -6.34 5.01
CA CYS A 335 -10.57 -7.17 3.79
C CYS A 335 -9.60 -6.73 2.70
N TYR A 336 -8.74 -5.71 2.94
CA TYR A 336 -7.82 -5.23 1.90
C TYR A 336 -6.77 -6.26 1.51
N ASN A 337 -6.13 -6.92 2.47
CA ASN A 337 -5.18 -8.01 2.25
C ASN A 337 -4.97 -8.81 3.55
N ALA A 338 -4.40 -10.01 3.42
CA ALA A 338 -4.13 -10.89 4.55
C ALA A 338 -2.73 -11.52 4.47
N SER A 339 -2.08 -11.58 5.63
CA SER A 339 -0.83 -12.31 5.89
C SER A 339 -0.85 -12.81 7.33
N PRO A 340 -0.04 -13.79 7.72
CA PRO A 340 -0.07 -14.34 9.08
C PRO A 340 0.05 -13.31 10.18
N SER A 341 0.96 -12.34 10.04
CA SER A 341 1.15 -11.26 11.01
C SER A 341 -0.04 -10.30 11.08
N SER A 342 -0.62 -9.91 9.92
CA SER A 342 -1.77 -9.03 9.88
C SER A 342 -3.05 -9.70 10.37
N MET A 343 -3.22 -11.01 10.17
CA MET A 343 -4.31 -11.79 10.74
C MET A 343 -4.25 -11.78 12.27
N LYS A 344 -3.07 -12.06 12.84
CA LYS A 344 -2.87 -12.05 14.31
C LYS A 344 -3.14 -10.66 14.90
N ALA A 345 -2.65 -9.60 14.26
CA ALA A 345 -2.90 -8.23 14.70
C ALA A 345 -4.39 -7.87 14.69
N ALA A 346 -5.13 -8.28 13.66
CA ALA A 346 -6.59 -8.06 13.58
C ALA A 346 -7.36 -8.87 14.65
N ILE A 347 -6.95 -10.11 14.93
CA ILE A 347 -7.51 -10.93 16.00
C ILE A 347 -7.27 -10.28 17.38
N ASP A 348 -6.10 -9.68 17.62
CA ASP A 348 -5.84 -8.95 18.87
C ASP A 348 -6.73 -7.71 19.01
N VAL A 349 -6.98 -7.00 17.91
CA VAL A 349 -7.95 -5.89 17.91
C VAL A 349 -9.34 -6.40 18.23
N LEU A 350 -9.81 -7.47 17.57
CA LEU A 350 -11.11 -8.09 17.83
C LEU A 350 -11.26 -8.48 19.31
N LYS A 351 -10.26 -9.16 19.88
CA LYS A 351 -10.26 -9.60 21.28
C LYS A 351 -10.48 -8.42 22.25
N ASN A 352 -9.87 -7.28 21.96
CA ASN A 352 -9.87 -6.12 22.86
C ASN A 352 -11.10 -5.21 22.68
N ARG A 353 -11.97 -5.44 21.66
CA ARG A 353 -13.22 -4.68 21.50
C ARG A 353 -14.24 -5.06 22.54
N LYS A 354 -15.07 -4.10 22.96
CA LYS A 354 -16.23 -4.36 23.80
C LYS A 354 -17.29 -5.08 22.98
N GLY A 355 -17.99 -6.02 23.56
CA GLY A 355 -19.06 -6.80 22.95
C GLY A 355 -19.15 -8.20 23.55
N ASN A 356 -20.29 -8.87 23.30
CA ASN A 356 -20.61 -10.13 23.97
C ASN A 356 -19.81 -11.30 23.39
N ARG A 357 -19.84 -11.45 22.05
CA ARG A 357 -19.07 -12.51 21.35
C ARG A 357 -18.11 -11.92 20.35
N LYS A 358 -16.96 -12.56 20.21
CA LYS A 358 -15.91 -12.25 19.23
C LYS A 358 -16.00 -13.25 18.09
N ILE A 359 -16.45 -12.80 16.93
CA ILE A 359 -16.62 -13.64 15.74
C ILE A 359 -15.55 -13.26 14.73
N ALA A 360 -14.77 -14.23 14.27
CA ALA A 360 -13.79 -14.02 13.21
C ALA A 360 -14.21 -14.76 11.94
N ILE A 361 -14.37 -14.04 10.84
CA ILE A 361 -14.60 -14.59 9.49
C ILE A 361 -13.31 -14.45 8.73
N LEU A 362 -12.56 -15.56 8.64
CA LEU A 362 -11.21 -15.57 8.08
C LEU A 362 -11.18 -16.38 6.78
N GLY A 363 -10.66 -15.77 5.73
CA GLY A 363 -10.46 -16.43 4.44
C GLY A 363 -9.00 -16.70 4.12
N THR A 364 -8.72 -17.09 2.89
CA THR A 364 -7.40 -17.45 2.41
C THR A 364 -6.40 -16.31 2.48
N MET A 365 -5.19 -16.62 2.93
CA MET A 365 -3.99 -15.79 2.80
C MET A 365 -3.23 -16.25 1.54
N ASN A 366 -3.21 -15.40 0.51
CA ASN A 366 -2.54 -15.72 -0.76
C ASN A 366 -1.02 -15.54 -0.69
N GLU A 367 -0.31 -16.02 -1.69
CA GLU A 367 1.13 -15.82 -1.93
C GLU A 367 2.05 -16.40 -0.84
N LEU A 368 1.56 -17.43 -0.13
CA LEU A 368 2.31 -18.13 0.91
C LEU A 368 3.02 -19.39 0.40
N GLY A 369 2.66 -19.91 -0.80
CA GLY A 369 3.26 -21.12 -1.37
C GLY A 369 3.25 -22.30 -0.38
N ASP A 370 4.40 -22.93 -0.16
CA ASP A 370 4.55 -24.10 0.73
C ASP A 370 4.25 -23.77 2.21
N GLU A 371 4.32 -22.48 2.60
CA GLU A 371 3.99 -22.03 3.96
C GLU A 371 2.48 -21.85 4.20
N ALA A 372 1.63 -22.05 3.19
CA ALA A 372 0.22 -21.71 3.26
C ALA A 372 -0.51 -22.54 4.35
N SER A 373 -0.43 -23.86 4.31
CA SER A 373 -1.09 -24.75 5.28
C SER A 373 -0.65 -24.43 6.73
N ASN A 374 0.67 -24.39 6.97
CA ASN A 374 1.21 -24.07 8.29
C ASN A 374 0.79 -22.68 8.80
N SER A 375 0.74 -21.70 7.91
CA SER A 375 0.34 -20.33 8.24
C SER A 375 -1.13 -20.24 8.65
N HIS A 376 -2.04 -20.89 7.90
CA HIS A 376 -3.46 -20.90 8.23
C HIS A 376 -3.73 -21.64 9.54
N LYS A 377 -3.07 -22.81 9.76
CA LYS A 377 -3.12 -23.54 11.02
C LYS A 377 -2.62 -22.69 12.18
N ALA A 378 -1.48 -21.99 12.02
CA ALA A 378 -0.92 -21.12 13.06
C ALA A 378 -1.83 -19.94 13.41
N VAL A 379 -2.56 -19.37 12.43
CA VAL A 379 -3.57 -18.33 12.68
C VAL A 379 -4.79 -18.90 13.40
N GLY A 380 -5.25 -20.11 13.03
CA GLY A 380 -6.29 -20.83 13.76
C GLY A 380 -5.92 -21.05 15.22
N SER A 381 -4.72 -21.56 15.50
CA SER A 381 -4.20 -21.73 16.87
C SER A 381 -4.12 -20.41 17.63
N TYR A 382 -3.73 -19.31 16.97
CA TYR A 382 -3.67 -18.00 17.58
C TYR A 382 -5.05 -17.46 17.97
N ALA A 383 -6.08 -17.81 17.21
CA ALA A 383 -7.47 -17.40 17.44
C ALA A 383 -8.14 -18.18 18.60
N LYS A 384 -7.68 -19.39 18.93
CA LYS A 384 -8.33 -20.36 19.83
C LYS A 384 -8.85 -19.79 21.16
N ASP A 385 -8.04 -18.97 21.84
CA ASP A 385 -8.39 -18.41 23.15
C ASP A 385 -8.81 -16.92 23.06
N LYS A 386 -9.10 -16.43 21.85
CA LYS A 386 -9.37 -15.01 21.60
C LYS A 386 -10.68 -14.77 20.87
N VAL A 387 -11.22 -15.80 20.25
CA VAL A 387 -12.38 -15.75 19.36
C VAL A 387 -13.39 -16.80 19.82
N ASP A 388 -14.64 -16.39 19.99
CA ASP A 388 -15.72 -17.28 20.41
C ASP A 388 -16.19 -18.18 19.24
N ILE A 389 -16.32 -17.61 18.03
CA ILE A 389 -16.76 -18.31 16.82
C ILE A 389 -15.77 -18.01 15.70
N LEU A 390 -15.18 -19.05 15.12
CA LEU A 390 -14.40 -18.96 13.90
C LEU A 390 -15.24 -19.41 12.69
N ILE A 391 -15.36 -18.54 11.68
CA ILE A 391 -16.03 -18.85 10.41
C ILE A 391 -14.98 -18.81 9.31
N THR A 392 -14.93 -19.81 8.45
CA THR A 392 -13.93 -19.89 7.39
C THR A 392 -14.45 -20.53 6.11
N THR A 393 -13.81 -20.16 5.00
CA THR A 393 -14.01 -20.75 3.66
C THR A 393 -12.71 -20.66 2.86
N GLY A 394 -12.67 -21.36 1.73
CA GLY A 394 -11.52 -21.42 0.83
C GLY A 394 -10.68 -22.66 1.03
N ASP A 395 -9.54 -22.73 0.32
CA ASP A 395 -8.73 -23.95 0.18
C ASP A 395 -8.10 -24.41 1.51
N PHE A 396 -7.85 -23.49 2.43
CA PHE A 396 -7.17 -23.74 3.72
C PHE A 396 -8.14 -23.75 4.93
N LYS A 397 -9.43 -23.92 4.71
CA LYS A 397 -10.44 -23.93 5.78
C LYS A 397 -10.21 -25.05 6.81
N GLU A 398 -9.75 -26.23 6.36
CA GLU A 398 -9.43 -27.33 7.25
C GLU A 398 -8.17 -27.07 8.09
N ASP A 399 -7.19 -26.31 7.56
CA ASP A 399 -6.00 -25.92 8.32
C ASP A 399 -6.36 -24.95 9.47
N TYR A 400 -7.27 -24.00 9.22
CA TYR A 400 -7.84 -23.17 10.30
C TYR A 400 -8.49 -24.03 11.39
N LYS A 401 -9.29 -25.05 11.00
CA LYS A 401 -9.93 -25.97 11.94
C LYS A 401 -8.92 -26.74 12.77
N LEU A 402 -7.90 -27.31 12.11
CA LEU A 402 -6.82 -28.04 12.79
C LEU A 402 -6.05 -27.16 13.80
N GLY A 403 -5.99 -25.87 13.57
CA GLY A 403 -5.37 -24.92 14.51
C GLY A 403 -6.29 -24.46 15.62
N PHE A 404 -7.55 -24.14 15.29
CA PHE A 404 -8.49 -23.54 16.24
C PHE A 404 -8.91 -24.53 17.34
N GLU A 405 -9.06 -25.83 17.02
CA GLU A 405 -9.32 -26.92 17.99
C GLU A 405 -10.49 -26.64 18.96
N ASN A 406 -11.42 -25.77 18.59
CA ASN A 406 -12.59 -25.42 19.39
C ASN A 406 -13.85 -25.89 18.64
N ASN A 407 -14.90 -26.26 19.36
CA ASN A 407 -16.14 -26.77 18.77
C ASN A 407 -16.96 -25.70 18.02
N ASP A 408 -16.71 -24.42 18.26
CA ASP A 408 -17.43 -23.31 17.62
C ASP A 408 -16.72 -22.82 16.35
N ILE A 409 -16.34 -23.75 15.50
CA ILE A 409 -15.87 -23.46 14.14
C ILE A 409 -16.93 -23.81 13.11
N ARG A 410 -17.18 -22.88 12.18
CA ARG A 410 -18.11 -23.08 11.06
C ARG A 410 -17.36 -23.02 9.75
N ILE A 411 -17.50 -24.06 8.95
CA ILE A 411 -16.77 -24.22 7.69
C ILE A 411 -17.80 -24.21 6.54
N TYR A 412 -17.52 -23.33 5.56
CA TYR A 412 -18.35 -23.18 4.37
C TYR A 412 -17.53 -23.48 3.11
N ASN A 413 -18.22 -23.79 2.01
CA ASN A 413 -17.53 -23.99 0.73
C ASN A 413 -17.34 -22.68 -0.02
N THR A 414 -18.27 -21.74 0.14
CA THR A 414 -18.26 -20.44 -0.55
C THR A 414 -18.54 -19.29 0.43
N LYS A 415 -18.18 -18.07 0.04
CA LYS A 415 -18.54 -16.87 0.81
C LYS A 415 -20.03 -16.57 0.74
N GLU A 416 -20.72 -16.99 -0.33
CA GLU A 416 -22.16 -16.85 -0.51
C GLU A 416 -22.91 -17.65 0.55
N GLU A 417 -22.48 -18.90 0.83
CA GLU A 417 -23.03 -19.72 1.92
C GLU A 417 -22.87 -19.03 3.28
N ILE A 418 -21.72 -18.38 3.52
CA ILE A 418 -21.52 -17.57 4.75
C ILE A 418 -22.56 -16.46 4.80
N ILE A 419 -22.69 -15.67 3.73
CA ILE A 419 -23.61 -14.51 3.69
C ILE A 419 -25.07 -14.93 3.95
N GLU A 420 -25.50 -16.06 3.40
CA GLU A 420 -26.85 -16.60 3.62
C GLU A 420 -27.09 -17.00 5.07
N ASP A 421 -26.08 -17.53 5.76
CA ASP A 421 -26.23 -18.01 7.14
C ASP A 421 -25.95 -16.94 8.21
N LEU A 422 -25.33 -15.80 7.84
CA LEU A 422 -24.98 -14.73 8.80
C LEU A 422 -26.16 -14.29 9.69
N LYS A 423 -27.39 -14.20 9.13
CA LYS A 423 -28.60 -13.83 9.87
C LYS A 423 -28.97 -14.81 10.99
N ASN A 424 -28.54 -16.08 10.87
CA ASN A 424 -28.76 -17.11 11.88
C ASN A 424 -27.65 -17.13 12.94
N ILE A 425 -26.50 -16.52 12.64
CA ILE A 425 -25.29 -16.53 13.48
C ILE A 425 -25.22 -15.28 14.34
N ILE A 426 -25.41 -14.10 13.71
CA ILE A 426 -25.17 -12.81 14.35
C ILE A 426 -26.23 -12.51 15.39
N GLN A 427 -25.79 -11.99 16.53
CA GLN A 427 -26.62 -11.58 17.65
C GLN A 427 -26.27 -10.17 18.09
N LYS A 428 -27.13 -9.62 18.94
CA LYS A 428 -26.93 -8.30 19.52
C LYS A 428 -25.63 -8.23 20.31
N ASP A 429 -24.91 -7.12 20.16
CA ASP A 429 -23.63 -6.83 20.81
C ASP A 429 -22.47 -7.78 20.40
N ASP A 430 -22.59 -8.46 19.26
CA ASP A 430 -21.47 -9.17 18.65
C ASP A 430 -20.43 -8.21 18.07
N VAL A 431 -19.17 -8.64 18.02
CA VAL A 431 -18.11 -7.99 17.24
C VAL A 431 -17.58 -8.96 16.20
N VAL A 432 -17.64 -8.57 14.94
CA VAL A 432 -17.37 -9.44 13.80
C VAL A 432 -16.16 -8.93 13.02
N LEU A 433 -15.05 -9.65 13.03
CA LEU A 433 -13.90 -9.39 12.15
C LEU A 433 -14.08 -10.10 10.82
N VAL A 434 -13.89 -9.38 9.71
CA VAL A 434 -13.88 -9.96 8.35
C VAL A 434 -12.52 -9.68 7.71
N LYS A 435 -11.76 -10.75 7.36
CA LYS A 435 -10.42 -10.60 6.81
C LYS A 435 -10.02 -11.74 5.87
N ALA A 436 -9.52 -11.36 4.67
CA ALA A 436 -8.92 -12.26 3.69
C ALA A 436 -7.99 -11.49 2.74
N SER A 437 -7.27 -12.20 1.88
CA SER A 437 -6.51 -11.62 0.78
C SER A 437 -7.41 -10.96 -0.25
N ARG A 438 -6.93 -9.88 -0.90
CA ARG A 438 -7.68 -9.02 -1.83
C ARG A 438 -8.44 -9.77 -2.92
N GLY A 439 -7.82 -10.81 -3.50
CA GLY A 439 -8.41 -11.61 -4.56
C GLY A 439 -9.67 -12.38 -4.17
N ILE A 440 -9.92 -12.59 -2.88
CA ILE A 440 -11.06 -13.35 -2.35
C ILE A 440 -12.33 -12.49 -2.30
N LYS A 441 -12.19 -11.15 -2.28
CA LYS A 441 -13.31 -10.18 -2.24
C LYS A 441 -14.23 -10.36 -1.02
N PHE A 442 -13.66 -10.48 0.17
CA PHE A 442 -14.42 -10.63 1.42
C PHE A 442 -15.20 -9.37 1.82
N GLU A 443 -14.96 -8.23 1.17
CA GLU A 443 -15.83 -7.07 1.29
C GLU A 443 -17.31 -7.36 0.92
N ASP A 444 -17.58 -8.44 0.20
CA ASP A 444 -18.96 -8.86 -0.08
C ASP A 444 -19.63 -9.43 1.18
N ILE A 445 -18.87 -10.11 2.07
CA ILE A 445 -19.36 -10.55 3.39
C ILE A 445 -19.65 -9.34 4.27
N THR A 446 -18.77 -8.33 4.28
CA THR A 446 -19.01 -7.07 5.00
C THR A 446 -20.33 -6.41 4.56
N LYS A 447 -20.56 -6.30 3.24
CA LYS A 447 -21.85 -5.79 2.70
C LYS A 447 -23.05 -6.67 3.07
N GLY A 448 -22.83 -7.97 3.21
CA GLY A 448 -23.86 -8.90 3.71
C GLY A 448 -24.24 -8.61 5.16
N LEU A 449 -23.23 -8.42 6.02
CA LEU A 449 -23.41 -8.07 7.43
C LEU A 449 -24.14 -6.72 7.60
N GLU A 450 -23.81 -5.69 6.82
CA GLU A 450 -24.45 -4.37 6.87
C GLU A 450 -25.98 -4.42 6.62
N LYS A 451 -26.47 -5.46 5.93
CA LYS A 451 -27.89 -5.65 5.61
C LYS A 451 -28.65 -6.42 6.68
N ILE A 452 -27.98 -6.97 7.69
CA ILE A 452 -28.65 -7.73 8.76
C ILE A 452 -29.39 -6.75 9.67
N VAL A 453 -30.66 -7.09 9.94
CA VAL A 453 -31.53 -6.44 10.94
C VAL A 453 -31.78 -7.46 12.02
N LEU A 454 -31.33 -7.18 13.26
CA LEU A 454 -31.56 -8.02 14.46
C LEU A 454 -32.85 -7.63 15.15
#